data_c8f21b278b2cda9a443ce8a639990368
#
_entry.id   c8f21b278b2cda9a443ce8a639990368
#
_cell.length_a   1.000
_cell.length_b   1.000
_cell.length_c   1.000
_cell.angle_alpha   90.00
_cell.angle_beta   90.00
_cell.angle_gamma   90.00
#
_symmetry.space_group_name_H-M   'P 1'
#
loop_
_entity.id
_entity.type
_entity.pdbx_description
1 polymer ?
#
loop_
_entity_poly.entity_id
_entity_poly.type
_entity_poly.pdbx_seq_one_letter_code
_entity_poly.pdbx_strand_id
1 'polypeptide(L)'
;IPTTNALMCVFVQYSVTHITRRYKTLPVTAIGMLIYAFGVGSVAMMNGFQGFWLSMVILTFGELIVVPTASKYVADIAPANLRGRYMGVYWLGWGLARTLAPLIGGCLNDAIAPRAIWIGGLVIGLTSVTGLAILSRFPRFHSTPQSDLPPVSP
;
A
#
# COMPACT_ATOMS: atom_id res chain seq x y z
N ILE A 1 4.48 4.03 19.89
CA ILE A 1 4.01 3.26 18.72
C ILE A 1 4.30 4.04 17.41
N PRO A 2 3.86 5.30 17.18
CA PRO A 2 4.21 6.05 15.97
C PRO A 2 5.72 6.20 15.74
N THR A 3 6.51 6.34 16.80
CA THR A 3 7.97 6.42 16.74
C THR A 3 8.60 5.18 16.11
N THR A 4 8.06 3.98 16.38
CA THR A 4 8.53 2.73 15.78
C THR A 4 8.31 2.74 14.27
N ASN A 5 7.14 3.20 13.79
CA ASN A 5 6.86 3.35 12.36
C ASN A 5 7.89 4.30 11.71
N ALA A 6 8.12 5.48 12.30
CA ALA A 6 9.09 6.45 11.79
C ALA A 6 10.50 5.86 11.70
N LEU A 7 10.96 5.16 12.75
CA LEU A 7 12.27 4.50 12.75
C LEU A 7 12.38 3.42 11.68
N MET A 8 11.35 2.59 11.53
CA MET A 8 11.31 1.58 10.48
C MET A 8 11.35 2.21 9.08
N CYS A 9 10.61 3.32 8.87
CA CYS A 9 10.67 4.07 7.61
C CYS A 9 12.08 4.60 7.31
N VAL A 10 12.80 5.10 8.31
CA VAL A 10 14.15 5.64 8.09
C VAL A 10 15.17 4.52 7.83
N PHE A 11 15.19 3.47 8.65
CA PHE A 11 16.25 2.46 8.62
C PHE A 11 15.97 1.28 7.69
N VAL A 12 14.71 0.88 7.55
CA VAL A 12 14.34 -0.34 6.82
C VAL A 12 13.88 -0.05 5.39
N GLN A 13 13.35 1.16 5.12
CA GLN A 13 12.83 1.55 3.81
C GLN A 13 13.81 1.31 2.66
N TYR A 14 15.08 1.69 2.85
CA TYR A 14 16.11 1.53 1.82
C TYR A 14 16.28 0.05 1.43
N SER A 15 16.44 -0.82 2.43
CA SER A 15 16.64 -2.26 2.23
C SER A 15 15.44 -2.91 1.54
N VAL A 16 14.23 -2.60 2.01
CA VAL A 16 12.99 -3.11 1.43
C VAL A 16 12.85 -2.66 -0.03
N THR A 17 13.06 -1.38 -0.30
CA THR A 17 12.98 -0.83 -1.66
C THR A 17 14.03 -1.45 -2.59
N HIS A 18 15.27 -1.67 -2.10
CA HIS A 18 16.32 -2.29 -2.89
C HIS A 18 15.98 -3.74 -3.28
N ILE A 19 15.42 -4.51 -2.36
CA ILE A 19 15.02 -5.90 -2.62
C ILE A 19 13.81 -5.94 -3.56
N THR A 20 12.80 -5.13 -3.32
CA THR A 20 11.54 -5.14 -4.08
C THR A 20 11.69 -4.69 -5.53
N ARG A 21 12.71 -3.85 -5.83
CA ARG A 21 13.01 -3.40 -7.21
C ARG A 21 13.33 -4.55 -8.17
N ARG A 22 13.79 -5.69 -7.68
CA ARG A 22 14.17 -6.86 -8.49
C ARG A 22 12.99 -7.68 -8.98
N TYR A 23 11.81 -7.44 -8.45
CA TYR A 23 10.60 -8.22 -8.72
C TYR A 23 9.56 -7.40 -9.48
N LYS A 24 8.60 -8.10 -10.11
CA LYS A 24 7.46 -7.46 -10.78
C LYS A 24 6.65 -6.63 -9.78
N THR A 25 6.34 -5.40 -10.13
CA THR A 25 5.75 -4.41 -9.23
C THR A 25 4.38 -4.84 -8.69
N LEU A 26 3.47 -5.31 -9.55
CA LEU A 26 2.10 -5.68 -9.14
C LEU A 26 2.04 -6.82 -8.11
N PRO A 27 2.71 -7.97 -8.31
CA PRO A 27 2.70 -9.04 -7.32
C PRO A 27 3.31 -8.61 -5.97
N VAL A 28 4.39 -7.83 -6.01
CA VAL A 28 5.02 -7.31 -4.79
C VAL A 28 4.09 -6.36 -4.06
N THR A 29 3.40 -5.47 -4.78
CA THR A 29 2.39 -4.58 -4.17
C THR A 29 1.24 -5.38 -3.55
N ALA A 30 0.78 -6.45 -4.20
CA ALA A 30 -0.27 -7.33 -3.65
C ALA A 30 0.17 -8.03 -2.36
N ILE A 31 1.42 -8.52 -2.29
CA ILE A 31 1.98 -9.12 -1.07
C ILE A 31 2.10 -8.07 0.03
N GLY A 32 2.62 -6.88 -0.28
CA GLY A 32 2.71 -5.78 0.68
C GLY A 32 1.33 -5.38 1.23
N MET A 33 0.32 -5.30 0.36
CA MET A 33 -1.05 -4.98 0.75
C MET A 33 -1.66 -6.10 1.62
N LEU A 34 -1.33 -7.37 1.36
CA LEU A 34 -1.76 -8.49 2.18
C LEU A 34 -1.17 -8.38 3.60
N ILE A 35 0.13 -8.13 3.71
CA ILE A 35 0.79 -7.92 5.01
C ILE A 35 0.17 -6.72 5.73
N TYR A 36 -0.06 -5.62 5.02
CA TYR A 36 -0.70 -4.43 5.56
C TYR A 36 -2.10 -4.72 6.10
N ALA A 37 -2.94 -5.41 5.32
CA ALA A 37 -4.29 -5.79 5.70
C ALA A 37 -4.32 -6.67 6.96
N PHE A 38 -3.44 -7.67 7.04
CA PHE A 38 -3.32 -8.50 8.24
C PHE A 38 -2.77 -7.71 9.43
N GLY A 39 -1.83 -6.79 9.23
CA GLY A 39 -1.36 -5.88 10.28
C GLY A 39 -2.49 -5.04 10.86
N VAL A 40 -3.33 -4.44 10.00
CA VAL A 40 -4.51 -3.68 10.42
C VAL A 40 -5.52 -4.59 11.16
N GLY A 41 -5.86 -5.73 10.57
CA GLY A 41 -6.83 -6.66 11.15
C GLY A 41 -6.39 -7.26 12.50
N SER A 42 -5.09 -7.49 12.67
CA SER A 42 -4.56 -8.04 13.92
C SER A 42 -4.82 -7.13 15.13
N VAL A 43 -4.91 -5.81 14.92
CA VAL A 43 -5.22 -4.85 15.99
C VAL A 43 -6.55 -5.18 16.69
N ALA A 44 -7.55 -5.68 15.94
CA ALA A 44 -8.85 -6.06 16.50
C ALA A 44 -8.76 -7.18 17.56
N MET A 45 -7.73 -8.02 17.47
CA MET A 45 -7.54 -9.20 18.34
C MET A 45 -6.53 -8.93 19.47
N MET A 46 -5.75 -7.85 19.37
CA MET A 46 -4.69 -7.59 20.33
C MET A 46 -5.19 -6.85 21.57
N ASN A 47 -4.59 -7.21 22.70
CA ASN A 47 -4.80 -6.55 24.00
C ASN A 47 -3.45 -6.11 24.56
N GLY A 48 -3.43 -4.96 25.21
CA GLY A 48 -2.24 -4.42 25.84
C GLY A 48 -1.20 -3.85 24.87
N PHE A 49 -0.19 -3.19 25.43
CA PHE A 49 0.80 -2.43 24.67
C PHE A 49 1.61 -3.30 23.69
N GLN A 50 2.03 -4.50 24.12
CA GLN A 50 2.88 -5.36 23.28
C GLN A 50 2.15 -5.86 22.03
N GLY A 51 0.85 -6.22 22.17
CA GLY A 51 0.03 -6.64 21.05
C GLY A 51 -0.16 -5.53 20.02
N PHE A 52 -0.51 -4.34 20.47
CA PHE A 52 -0.63 -3.17 19.59
C PHE A 52 0.69 -2.78 18.93
N TRP A 53 1.80 -2.89 19.66
CA TRP A 53 3.13 -2.63 19.11
C TRP A 53 3.48 -3.64 18.00
N LEU A 54 3.23 -4.94 18.22
CA LEU A 54 3.46 -5.97 17.22
C LEU A 54 2.61 -5.76 15.96
N SER A 55 1.32 -5.47 16.12
CA SER A 55 0.44 -5.14 15.01
C SER A 55 0.96 -3.95 14.20
N MET A 56 1.48 -2.93 14.89
CA MET A 56 2.08 -1.76 14.23
C MET A 56 3.33 -2.12 13.43
N VAL A 57 4.18 -3.01 13.94
CA VAL A 57 5.36 -3.49 13.21
C VAL A 57 4.94 -4.22 11.93
N ILE A 58 3.97 -5.15 12.01
CA ILE A 58 3.48 -5.90 10.85
C ILE A 58 2.88 -4.95 9.81
N LEU A 59 2.01 -4.03 10.23
CA LEU A 59 1.39 -3.02 9.39
C LEU A 59 2.45 -2.17 8.67
N THR A 60 3.47 -1.70 9.41
CA THR A 60 4.55 -0.89 8.86
C THR A 60 5.35 -1.64 7.80
N PHE A 61 5.64 -2.94 7.98
CA PHE A 61 6.28 -3.74 6.94
C PHE A 61 5.46 -3.76 5.64
N GLY A 62 4.15 -3.91 5.73
CA GLY A 62 3.26 -3.81 4.58
C GLY A 62 3.35 -2.44 3.91
N GLU A 63 3.32 -1.36 4.69
CA GLU A 63 3.42 0.03 4.22
C GLU A 63 4.74 0.29 3.48
N LEU A 64 5.87 -0.17 4.03
CA LEU A 64 7.20 -0.04 3.44
C LEU A 64 7.30 -0.68 2.05
N ILE A 65 6.49 -1.70 1.77
CA ILE A 65 6.42 -2.35 0.46
C ILE A 65 5.42 -1.61 -0.45
N VAL A 66 4.21 -1.36 0.03
CA VAL A 66 3.09 -0.83 -0.78
C VAL A 66 3.38 0.56 -1.31
N VAL A 67 3.83 1.48 -0.45
CA VAL A 67 3.97 2.89 -0.83
C VAL A 67 4.94 3.10 -2.00
N PRO A 68 6.18 2.58 -1.97
CA PRO A 68 7.11 2.76 -3.08
C PRO A 68 6.72 1.94 -4.32
N THR A 69 6.17 0.73 -4.14
CA THR A 69 5.81 -0.11 -5.29
C THR A 69 4.58 0.41 -6.02
N ALA A 70 3.56 0.89 -5.31
CA ALA A 70 2.37 1.47 -5.93
C ALA A 70 2.70 2.77 -6.68
N SER A 71 3.48 3.68 -6.08
CA SER A 71 3.90 4.92 -6.75
C SER A 71 4.78 4.64 -7.97
N LYS A 72 5.71 3.67 -7.88
CA LYS A 72 6.50 3.21 -9.01
C LYS A 72 5.59 2.68 -10.13
N TYR A 73 4.64 1.81 -9.81
CA TYR A 73 3.72 1.25 -10.80
C TYR A 73 2.98 2.35 -11.57
N VAL A 74 2.43 3.35 -10.87
CA VAL A 74 1.74 4.47 -11.51
C VAL A 74 2.68 5.27 -12.42
N ALA A 75 3.93 5.49 -12.00
CA ALA A 75 4.93 6.17 -12.81
C ALA A 75 5.34 5.38 -14.07
N ASP A 76 5.39 4.05 -13.95
CA ASP A 76 5.80 3.14 -15.04
C ASP A 76 4.71 3.01 -16.12
N ILE A 77 3.42 3.01 -15.75
CA ILE A 77 2.32 2.95 -16.73
C ILE A 77 1.98 4.30 -17.35
N ALA A 78 2.46 5.40 -16.77
CA ALA A 78 2.15 6.75 -17.24
C ALA A 78 3.01 7.12 -18.46
N PRO A 79 2.40 7.59 -19.58
CA PRO A 79 3.14 8.19 -20.70
C PRO A 79 4.02 9.34 -20.20
N ALA A 80 5.21 9.52 -20.80
CA ALA A 80 6.19 10.49 -20.35
C ALA A 80 5.63 11.92 -20.21
N ASN A 81 4.79 12.34 -21.16
CA ASN A 81 4.14 13.65 -21.19
C ASN A 81 2.95 13.80 -20.21
N LEU A 82 2.45 12.71 -19.62
CA LEU A 82 1.29 12.70 -18.72
C LEU A 82 1.63 12.24 -17.30
N ARG A 83 2.88 11.94 -17.01
CA ARG A 83 3.34 11.41 -15.72
C ARG A 83 2.86 12.22 -14.52
N GLY A 84 2.91 13.56 -14.64
CA GLY A 84 2.43 14.45 -13.58
C GLY A 84 0.92 14.30 -13.32
N ARG A 85 0.11 14.13 -14.37
CA ARG A 85 -1.34 13.92 -14.22
C ARG A 85 -1.67 12.59 -13.55
N TYR A 86 -1.01 11.50 -13.94
CA TYR A 86 -1.18 10.19 -13.34
C TYR A 86 -0.81 10.18 -11.85
N MET A 87 0.34 10.80 -11.52
CA MET A 87 0.76 10.97 -10.12
C MET A 87 -0.20 11.86 -9.34
N GLY A 88 -0.74 12.91 -9.96
CA GLY A 88 -1.76 13.76 -9.33
C GLY A 88 -3.02 12.99 -8.95
N VAL A 89 -3.54 12.15 -9.85
CA VAL A 89 -4.70 11.27 -9.56
C VAL A 89 -4.37 10.28 -8.44
N TYR A 90 -3.18 9.69 -8.46
CA TYR A 90 -2.72 8.78 -7.39
C TYR A 90 -2.73 9.47 -6.02
N TRP A 91 -2.14 10.67 -5.92
CA TRP A 91 -2.10 11.43 -4.67
C TRP A 91 -3.47 11.98 -4.25
N LEU A 92 -4.35 12.28 -5.22
CA LEU A 92 -5.73 12.64 -4.93
C LEU A 92 -6.46 11.49 -4.24
N GLY A 93 -6.27 10.24 -4.70
CA GLY A 93 -6.81 9.05 -4.04
C GLY A 93 -6.33 8.93 -2.57
N TRP A 94 -5.05 9.19 -2.31
CA TRP A 94 -4.50 9.24 -0.95
C TRP A 94 -5.14 10.34 -0.09
N GLY A 95 -5.32 11.53 -0.66
CA GLY A 95 -5.98 12.66 0.02
C GLY A 95 -7.43 12.34 0.39
N LEU A 96 -8.20 11.79 -0.55
CA LEU A 96 -9.58 11.36 -0.33
C LEU A 96 -9.66 10.26 0.75
N ALA A 97 -8.78 9.26 0.68
CA ALA A 97 -8.75 8.20 1.68
C ALA A 97 -8.47 8.75 3.08
N ARG A 98 -7.52 9.68 3.24
CA ARG A 98 -7.20 10.32 4.52
C ARG A 98 -8.34 11.16 5.06
N THR A 99 -9.14 11.78 4.21
CA THR A 99 -10.29 12.58 4.61
C THR A 99 -11.48 11.70 4.99
N LEU A 100 -11.73 10.62 4.23
CA LEU A 100 -12.88 9.74 4.45
C LEU A 100 -12.65 8.72 5.58
N ALA A 101 -11.40 8.28 5.79
CA ALA A 101 -11.09 7.26 6.78
C ALA A 101 -11.53 7.62 8.21
N PRO A 102 -11.33 8.84 8.74
CA PRO A 102 -11.82 9.20 10.07
C PRO A 102 -13.35 9.23 10.16
N LEU A 103 -14.03 9.65 9.08
CA LEU A 103 -15.51 9.69 9.04
C LEU A 103 -16.07 8.27 9.07
N ILE A 104 -15.59 7.39 8.20
CA ILE A 104 -16.02 5.98 8.15
C ILE A 104 -15.65 5.29 9.46
N GLY A 105 -14.42 5.51 9.96
CA GLY A 105 -13.95 4.94 11.21
C GLY A 105 -14.78 5.38 12.41
N GLY A 106 -15.11 6.67 12.50
CA GLY A 106 -16.00 7.19 13.53
C GLY A 106 -17.39 6.56 13.49
N CYS A 107 -18.02 6.51 12.31
CA CYS A 107 -19.31 5.85 12.15
C CYS A 107 -19.28 4.37 12.54
N LEU A 108 -18.24 3.62 12.17
CA LEU A 108 -18.10 2.22 12.56
C LEU A 108 -17.90 2.06 14.07
N ASN A 109 -17.12 2.95 14.68
CA ASN A 109 -16.89 2.95 16.12
C ASN A 109 -18.18 3.16 16.91
N ASP A 110 -18.96 4.14 16.50
CA ASP A 110 -20.15 4.56 17.23
C ASP A 110 -21.34 3.65 16.98
N ALA A 111 -21.48 3.13 15.73
CA ALA A 111 -22.63 2.30 15.35
C ALA A 111 -22.47 0.82 15.70
N ILE A 112 -21.22 0.29 15.78
CA ILE A 112 -20.99 -1.14 15.95
C ILE A 112 -20.11 -1.42 17.17
N ALA A 113 -18.82 -1.13 17.10
CA ALA A 113 -17.86 -1.31 18.19
C ALA A 113 -16.47 -0.74 17.79
N PRO A 114 -15.60 -0.42 18.77
CA PRO A 114 -14.23 0.03 18.48
C PRO A 114 -13.39 -0.93 17.64
N ARG A 115 -13.69 -2.22 17.71
CA ARG A 115 -13.01 -3.26 16.91
C ARG A 115 -13.45 -3.29 15.45
N ALA A 116 -14.63 -2.76 15.13
CA ALA A 116 -15.20 -2.75 13.78
C ALA A 116 -14.33 -1.96 12.78
N ILE A 117 -13.65 -0.92 13.24
CA ILE A 117 -12.71 -0.13 12.42
C ILE A 117 -11.61 -1.02 11.84
N TRP A 118 -11.02 -1.85 12.68
CA TRP A 118 -9.89 -2.71 12.29
C TRP A 118 -10.32 -3.86 11.40
N ILE A 119 -11.49 -4.43 11.66
CA ILE A 119 -12.10 -5.46 10.79
C ILE A 119 -12.48 -4.84 9.44
N GLY A 120 -13.06 -3.65 9.43
CA GLY A 120 -13.36 -2.90 8.21
C GLY A 120 -12.10 -2.63 7.38
N GLY A 121 -11.02 -2.21 8.03
CA GLY A 121 -9.71 -2.03 7.39
C GLY A 121 -9.15 -3.33 6.79
N LEU A 122 -9.29 -4.46 7.48
CA LEU A 122 -8.91 -5.77 6.96
C LEU A 122 -9.72 -6.13 5.70
N VAL A 123 -11.03 -5.96 5.72
CA VAL A 123 -11.91 -6.25 4.58
C VAL A 123 -11.54 -5.38 3.37
N ILE A 124 -11.36 -4.08 3.56
CA ILE A 124 -10.93 -3.16 2.49
C ILE A 124 -9.54 -3.57 1.95
N GLY A 125 -8.62 -3.93 2.82
CA GLY A 125 -7.30 -4.40 2.43
C GLY A 125 -7.35 -5.69 1.59
N LEU A 126 -8.16 -6.68 1.99
CA LEU A 126 -8.33 -7.94 1.24
C LEU A 126 -9.04 -7.73 -0.11
N THR A 127 -10.03 -6.84 -0.19
CA THR A 127 -10.64 -6.49 -1.48
C THR A 127 -9.63 -5.81 -2.41
N SER A 128 -8.75 -4.97 -1.88
CA SER A 128 -7.66 -4.35 -2.64
C SER A 128 -6.65 -5.39 -3.15
N VAL A 129 -6.28 -6.39 -2.33
CA VAL A 129 -5.43 -7.51 -2.76
C VAL A 129 -6.07 -8.29 -3.91
N THR A 130 -7.37 -8.58 -3.80
CA THR A 130 -8.12 -9.27 -4.86
C THR A 130 -8.11 -8.46 -6.15
N GLY A 131 -8.36 -7.16 -6.08
CA GLY A 131 -8.29 -6.25 -7.22
C GLY A 131 -6.91 -6.24 -7.89
N LEU A 132 -5.83 -6.16 -7.09
CA LEU A 132 -4.46 -6.22 -7.61
C LEU A 132 -4.12 -7.58 -8.22
N ALA A 133 -4.59 -8.68 -7.62
CA ALA A 133 -4.38 -10.02 -8.14
C ALA A 133 -5.11 -10.23 -9.49
N ILE A 134 -6.32 -9.69 -9.63
CA ILE A 134 -7.05 -9.71 -10.90
C ILE A 134 -6.29 -8.86 -11.93
N LEU A 135 -5.89 -7.65 -11.57
CA LEU A 135 -5.16 -6.75 -12.46
C LEU A 135 -3.85 -7.37 -12.95
N SER A 136 -3.15 -8.11 -12.09
CA SER A 136 -1.90 -8.78 -12.44
C SER A 136 -2.05 -9.89 -13.49
N ARG A 137 -3.27 -10.38 -13.73
CA ARG A 137 -3.55 -11.39 -14.77
C ARG A 137 -3.72 -10.79 -16.17
N PHE A 138 -3.92 -9.48 -16.27
CA PHE A 138 -4.08 -8.81 -17.56
C PHE A 138 -2.72 -8.32 -18.10
N PRO A 139 -2.23 -8.85 -19.25
CA PRO A 139 -0.90 -8.53 -19.79
C PRO A 139 -0.70 -7.04 -20.12
N ARG A 140 -1.78 -6.31 -20.41
CA ARG A 140 -1.75 -4.87 -20.76
C ARG A 140 -1.28 -3.97 -19.62
N PHE A 141 -1.27 -4.45 -18.39
CA PHE A 141 -0.87 -3.68 -17.20
C PHE A 141 0.51 -4.08 -16.66
N HIS A 142 1.25 -4.91 -17.39
CA HIS A 142 2.65 -5.15 -17.06
C HIS A 142 3.47 -3.97 -17.58
N SER A 143 4.12 -3.24 -16.68
CA SER A 143 5.13 -2.25 -17.05
C SER A 143 6.22 -2.95 -17.87
N THR A 144 6.35 -2.56 -19.14
CA THR A 144 7.49 -2.97 -19.96
C THR A 144 8.75 -2.34 -19.33
N PRO A 145 9.80 -3.12 -19.03
CA PRO A 145 11.04 -2.53 -18.53
C PRO A 145 11.51 -1.45 -19.51
N GLN A 146 11.95 -0.33 -19.00
CA GLN A 146 12.39 0.83 -19.78
C GLN A 146 13.61 0.52 -20.69
N SER A 147 14.25 -0.63 -20.48
CA SER A 147 15.34 -1.18 -21.31
C SER A 147 14.91 -1.61 -22.71
N ASP A 148 13.61 -1.83 -22.95
CA ASP A 148 13.10 -2.38 -24.20
C ASP A 148 12.51 -1.30 -25.11
N LEU A 149 12.63 -0.03 -24.73
CA LEU A 149 12.25 1.07 -25.60
C LEU A 149 13.36 1.36 -26.60
N PRO A 150 13.05 1.48 -27.92
CA PRO A 150 14.06 1.88 -28.89
C PRO A 150 14.64 3.25 -28.52
N PRO A 151 15.92 3.49 -28.76
CA PRO A 151 16.54 4.78 -28.48
C PRO A 151 15.78 5.89 -29.21
N VAL A 152 15.41 6.94 -28.47
CA VAL A 152 14.78 8.13 -29.05
C VAL A 152 15.79 8.71 -30.02
N SER A 153 15.49 8.64 -31.33
CA SER A 153 16.29 9.29 -32.34
C SER A 153 16.26 10.81 -32.13
N PRO A 154 17.40 11.49 -32.27
CA PRO A 154 17.54 12.94 -32.04
C PRO A 154 16.71 13.79 -33.05
#